data_ebea993f80bf55132411249e3f3ee662
#
_entry.id   ebea993f80bf55132411249e3f3ee662
#
_cell.length_a   1.000
_cell.length_b   1.000
_cell.length_c   1.000
_cell.angle_alpha   90.00
_cell.angle_beta   90.00
_cell.angle_gamma   90.00
#
_symmetry.space_group_name_H-M   'P 1'
#
loop_
_entity.id
_entity.type
_entity.pdbx_description
1 polymer ?
#
loop_
_entity_poly.entity_id
_entity_poly.type
_entity_poly.pdbx_seq_one_letter_code
_entity_poly.pdbx_strand_id
1 'polypeptide(L)'
;MKHYIYSSLLCIIGATLTCCNSSTEEFYADIEQDRDNDEITSDDYEYQIPVIFHVLYQDSQDRKQYVDYTRIKELVAHVNELYQGNVYTYQEYDNSENIHIRFVLAEKNEQNQTLAQPGVEYIKWTGTYPIDCEKFMGDNSRRYTKYVWDPNEYINVMVYPFEQTKDESSITLGISVMPYQGAGYPQIEGLNNTKRTKLSKSNLKYAHCLCINSKYIYYESNRYKGITSESENTENLIYDANATLAHELGHYLGLHHVFAEKDNKPIESYADTDYCTDTKSYNRPAYNTWLSQYIENKRQEAESAGKDVIVLLSDMISRQNDTGDTWSSINLMDYSMSLNYQFTAQQRERIRQVLYYSPLIPGPKKERPNTRSTETATDEPLDLPVIIVK
;
A
#
# COMPACT_ATOMS: atom_id res chain seq x y z
N MET A 1 69.46 2.04 6.02
CA MET A 1 69.89 3.37 6.54
C MET A 1 68.66 4.22 6.79
N LYS A 2 68.58 4.77 7.97
CA LYS A 2 67.60 5.72 8.56
C LYS A 2 66.20 5.20 8.88
N HIS A 3 66.08 4.79 10.14
CA HIS A 3 64.86 4.70 10.91
C HIS A 3 64.32 6.10 11.18
N TYR A 4 62.99 6.24 11.17
CA TYR A 4 62.30 7.26 11.97
C TYR A 4 61.17 6.57 12.71
N ILE A 5 61.30 6.59 14.03
CA ILE A 5 60.30 6.24 15.04
C ILE A 5 59.45 7.48 15.23
N TYR A 6 58.12 7.37 15.16
CA TYR A 6 57.23 8.36 15.74
C TYR A 6 56.33 7.71 16.79
N SER A 7 56.44 8.31 17.93
CA SER A 7 55.82 8.00 19.21
C SER A 7 54.29 8.16 19.15
N SER A 8 53.60 7.17 19.61
CA SER A 8 52.16 7.15 19.83
C SER A 8 51.80 7.99 21.05
N LEU A 9 50.94 8.99 20.88
CA LEU A 9 50.25 9.67 21.95
C LEU A 9 48.84 9.09 22.06
N LEU A 10 48.61 8.33 23.11
CA LEU A 10 47.33 7.73 23.44
C LEU A 10 46.43 8.79 24.10
N CYS A 11 45.50 9.39 23.38
CA CYS A 11 44.40 10.13 23.98
C CYS A 11 43.22 9.21 24.22
N ILE A 12 43.03 8.82 25.48
CA ILE A 12 41.80 8.19 25.95
C ILE A 12 40.75 9.29 26.06
N ILE A 13 39.86 9.37 25.04
CA ILE A 13 38.64 10.15 25.18
C ILE A 13 37.56 9.16 25.62
N GLY A 14 37.15 9.29 26.87
CA GLY A 14 36.00 8.60 27.42
C GLY A 14 34.75 9.07 26.68
N ALA A 15 34.25 8.24 25.76
CA ALA A 15 32.92 8.41 25.21
C ALA A 15 31.90 7.95 26.26
N THR A 16 31.34 8.91 26.98
CA THR A 16 30.07 8.68 27.68
C THR A 16 29.02 8.39 26.62
N LEU A 17 28.63 7.12 26.51
CA LEU A 17 27.41 6.73 25.82
C LEU A 17 26.22 7.33 26.57
N THR A 18 25.83 8.54 26.22
CA THR A 18 24.48 9.00 26.45
C THR A 18 23.58 8.20 25.53
N CYS A 19 22.95 7.19 26.12
CA CYS A 19 21.81 6.50 25.52
C CYS A 19 20.75 7.59 25.31
N CYS A 20 20.56 8.08 24.06
CA CYS A 20 19.40 8.86 23.71
C CYS A 20 18.21 7.91 23.79
N ASN A 21 17.53 7.93 24.92
CA ASN A 21 16.18 7.44 25.06
C ASN A 21 15.29 8.50 24.39
N SER A 22 15.18 8.46 23.06
CA SER A 22 14.10 9.19 22.38
C SER A 22 12.80 8.49 22.75
N SER A 23 12.08 9.05 23.69
CA SER A 23 10.76 8.55 24.04
C SER A 23 9.83 8.76 22.83
N THR A 24 8.92 7.83 22.62
CA THR A 24 7.83 7.98 21.63
C THR A 24 6.98 9.23 21.90
N GLU A 25 6.99 9.77 23.12
CA GLU A 25 6.36 11.05 23.43
C GLU A 25 7.03 12.22 22.70
N GLU A 26 8.36 12.22 22.53
CA GLU A 26 9.05 13.23 21.70
C GLU A 26 8.65 13.10 20.23
N PHE A 27 8.50 11.87 19.72
CA PHE A 27 8.08 11.62 18.35
C PHE A 27 6.65 12.14 18.07
N TYR A 28 5.70 11.89 18.97
CA TYR A 28 4.33 12.41 18.83
C TYR A 28 4.25 13.91 19.10
N ALA A 29 5.07 14.45 20.00
CA ALA A 29 5.18 15.88 20.22
C ALA A 29 5.74 16.60 18.99
N ASP A 30 6.72 16.02 18.31
CA ASP A 30 7.26 16.56 17.06
C ASP A 30 6.22 16.53 15.93
N ILE A 31 5.41 15.46 15.82
CA ILE A 31 4.31 15.40 14.84
C ILE A 31 3.22 16.45 15.14
N GLU A 32 2.92 16.71 16.44
CA GLU A 32 1.96 17.76 16.79
C GLU A 32 2.52 19.19 16.59
N GLN A 33 3.81 19.39 16.83
CA GLN A 33 4.47 20.68 16.54
C GLN A 33 4.60 20.97 15.05
N ASP A 34 4.81 19.94 14.22
CA ASP A 34 4.90 20.09 12.77
C ASP A 34 3.55 20.41 12.08
N ARG A 35 2.41 20.25 12.77
CA ARG A 35 1.09 20.60 12.22
C ARG A 35 0.98 22.07 11.80
N ASP A 36 1.75 22.95 12.41
CA ASP A 36 1.75 24.38 12.15
C ASP A 36 3.03 24.86 11.43
N ASN A 37 3.90 23.93 10.96
CA ASN A 37 5.20 24.29 10.42
C ASN A 37 5.16 24.33 8.87
N ASP A 38 5.73 25.40 8.31
CA ASP A 38 5.87 25.57 6.85
C ASP A 38 6.68 24.43 6.20
N GLU A 39 7.50 23.69 6.96
CA GLU A 39 8.27 22.56 6.45
C GLU A 39 7.41 21.44 5.87
N ILE A 40 6.22 21.16 6.43
CA ILE A 40 5.31 20.12 5.89
C ILE A 40 4.77 20.50 4.51
N THR A 41 4.92 21.74 4.10
CA THR A 41 4.50 22.22 2.78
C THR A 41 5.52 21.97 1.70
N SER A 42 6.77 21.61 2.08
CA SER A 42 7.83 21.32 1.11
C SER A 42 7.56 19.97 0.43
N ASP A 43 7.94 19.84 -0.83
CA ASP A 43 7.83 18.58 -1.57
C ASP A 43 8.74 17.48 -1.02
N ASP A 44 9.75 17.86 -0.22
CA ASP A 44 10.75 16.96 0.35
C ASP A 44 10.42 16.50 1.78
N TYR A 45 9.35 17.00 2.40
CA TYR A 45 8.94 16.55 3.73
C TYR A 45 8.63 15.06 3.72
N GLU A 46 9.36 14.27 4.51
CA GLU A 46 9.13 12.82 4.66
C GLU A 46 8.08 12.54 5.73
N TYR A 47 6.91 12.03 5.31
CA TYR A 47 5.89 11.56 6.23
C TYR A 47 6.28 10.25 6.86
N GLN A 48 6.31 10.19 8.19
CA GLN A 48 6.42 8.94 8.94
C GLN A 48 5.02 8.48 9.35
N ILE A 49 4.56 7.40 8.74
CA ILE A 49 3.19 6.92 8.88
C ILE A 49 3.15 5.64 9.71
N PRO A 50 2.61 5.68 10.94
CA PRO A 50 2.47 4.49 11.76
C PRO A 50 1.51 3.46 11.16
N VAL A 51 1.94 2.20 11.11
CA VAL A 51 1.17 1.07 10.58
C VAL A 51 1.00 0.00 11.65
N ILE A 52 -0.21 -0.55 11.76
CA ILE A 52 -0.53 -1.68 12.62
C ILE A 52 -1.11 -2.83 11.78
N PHE A 53 -0.55 -4.02 11.92
CA PHE A 53 -1.01 -5.26 11.30
C PHE A 53 -1.85 -6.05 12.30
N HIS A 54 -3.11 -6.28 11.98
CA HIS A 54 -4.03 -7.11 12.74
C HIS A 54 -4.10 -8.50 12.08
N VAL A 55 -3.38 -9.45 12.62
CA VAL A 55 -3.34 -10.83 12.12
C VAL A 55 -4.50 -11.63 12.71
N LEU A 56 -5.54 -11.87 11.90
CA LEU A 56 -6.72 -12.61 12.31
C LEU A 56 -6.52 -14.10 12.02
N TYR A 57 -6.50 -14.96 13.07
CA TYR A 57 -6.18 -16.37 12.93
C TYR A 57 -7.15 -17.27 13.70
N GLN A 58 -7.30 -18.52 13.26
CA GLN A 58 -7.95 -19.60 14.02
C GLN A 58 -6.94 -20.65 14.47
N ASP A 59 -5.93 -20.95 13.66
CA ASP A 59 -4.86 -21.89 14.00
C ASP A 59 -3.51 -21.17 14.04
N SER A 60 -2.89 -21.15 15.23
CA SER A 60 -1.58 -20.54 15.44
C SER A 60 -0.41 -21.37 14.90
N GLN A 61 -0.65 -22.61 14.46
CA GLN A 61 0.37 -23.46 13.84
C GLN A 61 0.37 -23.33 12.31
N ASP A 62 -0.68 -22.79 11.73
CA ASP A 62 -0.75 -22.53 10.30
C ASP A 62 -0.14 -21.14 9.98
N ARG A 63 1.03 -21.13 9.34
CA ARG A 63 1.74 -19.90 8.95
C ARG A 63 0.96 -19.01 7.96
N LYS A 64 -0.02 -19.57 7.24
CA LYS A 64 -0.91 -18.78 6.38
C LYS A 64 -2.00 -18.05 7.18
N GLN A 65 -2.18 -18.39 8.44
CA GLN A 65 -3.09 -17.72 9.36
C GLN A 65 -2.32 -16.89 10.38
N TYR A 66 -1.32 -17.49 11.05
CA TYR A 66 -0.48 -16.86 12.07
C TYR A 66 0.84 -16.42 11.42
N VAL A 67 0.80 -15.27 10.75
CA VAL A 67 1.94 -14.77 9.98
C VAL A 67 3.09 -14.37 10.90
N ASP A 68 4.32 -14.80 10.58
CA ASP A 68 5.50 -14.50 11.37
C ASP A 68 5.79 -13.00 11.44
N TYR A 69 6.14 -12.51 12.62
CA TYR A 69 6.56 -11.11 12.82
C TYR A 69 7.71 -10.69 11.92
N THR A 70 8.66 -11.59 11.68
CA THR A 70 9.78 -11.31 10.76
C THR A 70 9.28 -10.98 9.35
N ARG A 71 8.28 -11.73 8.86
CA ARG A 71 7.69 -11.46 7.54
C ARG A 71 7.00 -10.09 7.48
N ILE A 72 6.30 -9.70 8.54
CA ILE A 72 5.68 -8.35 8.61
C ILE A 72 6.74 -7.25 8.53
N LYS A 73 7.87 -7.41 9.22
CA LYS A 73 8.99 -6.44 9.12
C LYS A 73 9.57 -6.36 7.71
N GLU A 74 9.75 -7.50 7.05
CA GLU A 74 10.24 -7.56 5.66
C GLU A 74 9.27 -6.86 4.72
N LEU A 75 7.95 -7.12 4.84
CA LEU A 75 6.93 -6.44 4.05
C LEU A 75 7.03 -4.91 4.16
N VAL A 76 7.11 -4.39 5.39
CA VAL A 76 7.21 -2.93 5.61
C VAL A 76 8.51 -2.37 5.04
N ALA A 77 9.63 -3.11 5.17
CA ALA A 77 10.91 -2.69 4.60
C ALA A 77 10.84 -2.58 3.08
N HIS A 78 10.33 -3.61 2.40
CA HIS A 78 10.22 -3.61 0.92
C HIS A 78 9.17 -2.63 0.39
N VAL A 79 8.07 -2.44 1.10
CA VAL A 79 7.11 -1.37 0.77
C VAL A 79 7.75 0.01 0.86
N ASN A 80 8.57 0.26 1.87
CA ASN A 80 9.32 1.52 1.96
C ASN A 80 10.30 1.70 0.79
N GLU A 81 10.97 0.63 0.34
CA GLU A 81 11.81 0.69 -0.87
C GLU A 81 10.99 1.07 -2.10
N LEU A 82 9.78 0.49 -2.28
CA LEU A 82 8.88 0.82 -3.38
C LEU A 82 8.45 2.30 -3.33
N TYR A 83 8.04 2.81 -2.17
CA TYR A 83 7.58 4.19 -1.99
C TYR A 83 8.71 5.23 -2.08
N GLN A 84 9.95 4.81 -1.86
CA GLN A 84 11.14 5.65 -2.06
C GLN A 84 11.66 5.62 -3.50
N GLY A 85 11.10 4.80 -4.38
CA GLY A 85 11.59 4.61 -5.74
C GLY A 85 12.94 3.90 -5.82
N ASN A 86 13.33 3.16 -4.77
CA ASN A 86 14.64 2.51 -4.64
C ASN A 86 14.65 1.04 -5.07
N VAL A 87 13.53 0.54 -5.57
CA VAL A 87 13.47 -0.85 -6.03
C VAL A 87 14.21 -0.99 -7.35
N TYR A 88 15.00 -2.03 -7.44
CA TYR A 88 15.72 -2.35 -8.67
C TYR A 88 14.77 -2.46 -9.86
N THR A 89 15.15 -1.78 -10.92
CA THR A 89 14.48 -1.82 -12.21
C THR A 89 15.44 -2.37 -13.26
N TYR A 90 14.90 -3.06 -14.26
CA TYR A 90 15.68 -3.33 -15.47
C TYR A 90 16.04 -1.98 -16.10
N GLN A 91 17.27 -1.80 -16.55
CA GLN A 91 17.82 -0.53 -17.06
C GLN A 91 17.00 0.12 -18.19
N GLU A 92 16.08 -0.60 -18.78
CA GLU A 92 15.27 -0.18 -19.93
C GLU A 92 13.94 0.47 -19.54
N TYR A 93 13.60 0.52 -18.23
CA TYR A 93 12.32 1.03 -17.77
C TYR A 93 12.48 2.35 -17.02
N ASP A 94 11.39 3.13 -17.02
CA ASP A 94 11.33 4.42 -16.33
C ASP A 94 11.56 4.28 -14.82
N ASN A 95 12.20 5.27 -14.23
CA ASN A 95 12.39 5.35 -12.80
C ASN A 95 11.05 5.59 -12.08
N SER A 96 11.00 5.21 -10.81
CA SER A 96 9.89 5.52 -9.92
C SER A 96 10.14 6.83 -9.18
N GLU A 97 9.07 7.57 -8.92
CA GLU A 97 9.11 8.75 -8.05
C GLU A 97 9.27 8.33 -6.58
N ASN A 98 10.03 9.13 -5.83
CA ASN A 98 10.04 9.07 -4.38
C ASN A 98 8.82 9.81 -3.82
N ILE A 99 7.95 9.08 -3.10
CA ILE A 99 6.71 9.64 -2.54
C ILE A 99 6.98 10.48 -1.27
N HIS A 100 8.19 10.34 -0.69
CA HIS A 100 8.55 10.91 0.62
C HIS A 100 7.59 10.47 1.74
N ILE A 101 7.33 9.17 1.78
CA ILE A 101 6.64 8.47 2.86
C ILE A 101 7.54 7.37 3.40
N ARG A 102 7.53 7.22 4.71
CA ARG A 102 8.09 6.07 5.40
C ARG A 102 7.03 5.46 6.31
N PHE A 103 6.64 4.23 6.03
CA PHE A 103 5.80 3.46 6.92
C PHE A 103 6.62 2.91 8.07
N VAL A 104 6.16 3.13 9.29
CA VAL A 104 6.84 2.70 10.51
C VAL A 104 5.91 1.78 11.33
N LEU A 105 6.45 0.71 11.88
CA LEU A 105 5.67 -0.19 12.73
C LEU A 105 5.32 0.50 14.04
N ALA A 106 4.03 0.53 14.40
CA ALA A 106 3.56 1.15 15.63
C ALA A 106 4.22 0.51 16.86
N GLU A 107 4.89 1.28 17.71
CA GLU A 107 5.56 0.77 18.91
C GLU A 107 4.61 0.66 20.10
N LYS A 108 3.56 1.46 20.13
CA LYS A 108 2.58 1.54 21.22
C LYS A 108 1.17 1.36 20.67
N ASN A 109 0.27 0.87 21.51
CA ASN A 109 -1.15 0.78 21.19
C ASN A 109 -1.89 2.10 21.53
N GLU A 110 -3.21 2.16 21.22
CA GLU A 110 -4.08 3.33 21.49
C GLU A 110 -4.13 3.73 22.99
N GLN A 111 -3.70 2.87 23.91
CA GLN A 111 -3.62 3.14 25.35
C GLN A 111 -2.18 3.50 25.79
N ASN A 112 -1.29 3.85 24.85
CA ASN A 112 0.10 4.20 25.07
C ASN A 112 0.94 3.08 25.74
N GLN A 113 0.53 1.80 25.56
CA GLN A 113 1.26 0.65 26.08
C GLN A 113 2.19 0.10 24.99
N THR A 114 3.44 -0.16 25.36
CA THR A 114 4.43 -0.75 24.43
C THR A 114 3.99 -2.14 23.97
N LEU A 115 4.01 -2.35 22.66
CA LEU A 115 3.70 -3.63 22.05
C LEU A 115 4.87 -4.62 22.25
N ALA A 116 4.55 -5.88 22.52
CA ALA A 116 5.56 -6.94 22.58
C ALA A 116 6.25 -7.18 21.22
N GLN A 117 5.51 -6.99 20.14
CA GLN A 117 6.00 -6.98 18.77
C GLN A 117 5.50 -5.69 18.11
N PRO A 118 6.37 -4.69 17.88
CA PRO A 118 5.97 -3.43 17.27
C PRO A 118 5.18 -3.63 15.98
N GLY A 119 4.06 -2.92 15.86
CA GLY A 119 3.23 -2.91 14.66
C GLY A 119 2.46 -4.21 14.38
N VAL A 120 2.36 -5.15 15.32
CA VAL A 120 1.61 -6.39 15.10
C VAL A 120 0.74 -6.73 16.29
N GLU A 121 -0.53 -7.03 16.00
CA GLU A 121 -1.52 -7.56 16.94
C GLU A 121 -2.07 -8.89 16.41
N TYR A 122 -2.02 -9.95 17.23
CA TYR A 122 -2.56 -11.26 16.88
C TYR A 122 -3.92 -11.45 17.50
N ILE A 123 -4.96 -11.59 16.67
CA ILE A 123 -6.35 -11.65 17.09
C ILE A 123 -6.93 -13.04 16.78
N LYS A 124 -7.29 -13.78 17.84
CA LYS A 124 -8.00 -15.05 17.70
C LYS A 124 -9.39 -14.81 17.11
N TRP A 125 -9.59 -15.23 15.87
CA TRP A 125 -10.86 -15.07 15.17
C TRP A 125 -11.85 -16.15 15.56
N THR A 126 -13.10 -15.76 15.82
CA THR A 126 -14.19 -16.67 16.23
C THR A 126 -15.33 -16.75 15.22
N GLY A 127 -15.29 -15.98 14.16
CA GLY A 127 -16.29 -15.98 13.09
C GLY A 127 -16.01 -17.01 12.00
N THR A 128 -16.77 -16.93 10.91
CA THR A 128 -16.53 -17.74 9.69
C THR A 128 -15.12 -17.52 9.17
N TYR A 129 -14.47 -18.57 8.70
CA TYR A 129 -13.08 -18.54 8.27
C TYR A 129 -12.83 -19.61 7.18
N PRO A 130 -12.14 -19.31 6.08
CA PRO A 130 -11.57 -18.00 5.71
C PRO A 130 -12.61 -16.87 5.70
N ILE A 131 -12.16 -15.60 5.67
CA ILE A 131 -13.03 -14.43 5.79
C ILE A 131 -13.33 -13.85 4.41
N ASP A 132 -14.60 -13.59 4.13
CA ASP A 132 -15.03 -12.82 2.96
C ASP A 132 -14.60 -11.35 3.13
N CYS A 133 -13.61 -10.93 2.35
CA CYS A 133 -12.98 -9.62 2.51
C CYS A 133 -13.92 -8.46 2.14
N GLU A 134 -14.80 -8.64 1.14
CA GLU A 134 -15.77 -7.61 0.77
C GLU A 134 -16.83 -7.43 1.85
N LYS A 135 -17.37 -8.53 2.39
CA LYS A 135 -18.33 -8.46 3.50
C LYS A 135 -17.70 -7.90 4.76
N PHE A 136 -16.41 -8.21 5.01
CA PHE A 136 -15.69 -7.65 6.16
C PHE A 136 -15.58 -6.13 6.04
N MET A 137 -15.11 -5.63 4.91
CA MET A 137 -14.89 -4.18 4.70
C MET A 137 -16.18 -3.41 4.48
N GLY A 138 -17.17 -4.00 3.82
CA GLY A 138 -18.48 -3.37 3.54
C GLY A 138 -19.48 -3.42 4.70
N ASP A 139 -19.17 -4.09 5.82
CA ASP A 139 -20.07 -4.17 6.98
C ASP A 139 -20.15 -2.83 7.71
N ASN A 140 -21.25 -2.12 7.57
CA ASN A 140 -21.53 -0.85 8.23
C ASN A 140 -22.33 -0.97 9.53
N SER A 141 -22.41 -2.16 10.11
CA SER A 141 -23.09 -2.42 11.40
C SER A 141 -22.25 -2.10 12.64
N ARG A 142 -21.05 -1.61 12.49
CA ARG A 142 -20.02 -1.40 13.52
C ARG A 142 -19.43 -2.68 14.10
N ARG A 143 -19.75 -3.84 13.55
CA ARG A 143 -19.25 -5.14 14.04
C ARG A 143 -17.72 -5.20 14.06
N TYR A 144 -17.07 -4.63 13.04
CA TYR A 144 -15.63 -4.77 12.82
C TYR A 144 -14.81 -3.52 13.18
N THR A 145 -15.47 -2.39 13.52
CA THR A 145 -14.75 -1.16 13.95
C THR A 145 -13.91 -1.36 15.21
N LYS A 146 -14.25 -2.33 16.05
CA LYS A 146 -13.49 -2.68 17.26
C LYS A 146 -12.09 -3.24 16.99
N TYR A 147 -11.84 -3.73 15.76
CA TYR A 147 -10.54 -4.27 15.36
C TYR A 147 -9.64 -3.21 14.72
N VAL A 148 -10.18 -2.04 14.41
CA VAL A 148 -9.45 -0.91 13.82
C VAL A 148 -8.96 0.00 14.93
N TRP A 149 -7.71 0.40 14.91
CA TRP A 149 -7.17 1.48 15.73
C TRP A 149 -7.53 2.83 15.09
N ASP A 150 -7.35 3.97 15.80
CA ASP A 150 -7.76 5.26 15.26
C ASP A 150 -7.06 5.54 13.91
N PRO A 151 -7.83 5.68 12.81
CA PRO A 151 -7.23 5.88 11.49
C PRO A 151 -6.53 7.24 11.32
N ASN A 152 -6.71 8.19 12.24
CA ASN A 152 -5.94 9.42 12.24
C ASN A 152 -4.51 9.23 12.76
N GLU A 153 -4.29 8.14 13.52
CA GLU A 153 -3.00 7.84 14.13
C GLU A 153 -2.29 6.66 13.45
N TYR A 154 -3.06 5.72 12.89
CA TYR A 154 -2.53 4.47 12.35
C TYR A 154 -3.18 4.07 11.03
N ILE A 155 -2.38 3.59 10.08
CA ILE A 155 -2.91 2.78 8.98
C ILE A 155 -3.15 1.36 9.49
N ASN A 156 -4.37 0.87 9.36
CA ASN A 156 -4.77 -0.45 9.79
C ASN A 156 -4.68 -1.45 8.64
N VAL A 157 -3.86 -2.48 8.78
CA VAL A 157 -3.69 -3.57 7.81
C VAL A 157 -4.23 -4.86 8.40
N MET A 158 -5.33 -5.39 7.88
CA MET A 158 -5.88 -6.66 8.28
C MET A 158 -5.22 -7.79 7.47
N VAL A 159 -4.78 -8.85 8.15
CA VAL A 159 -4.05 -9.97 7.53
C VAL A 159 -4.78 -11.28 7.88
N TYR A 160 -5.38 -11.92 6.87
CA TYR A 160 -6.12 -13.17 7.05
C TYR A 160 -6.30 -13.89 5.69
N PRO A 161 -6.57 -15.22 5.66
CA PRO A 161 -6.92 -15.90 4.42
C PRO A 161 -8.29 -15.44 3.91
N PHE A 162 -8.33 -14.97 2.67
CA PHE A 162 -9.60 -14.59 2.04
C PHE A 162 -10.43 -15.82 1.66
N GLU A 163 -11.75 -15.73 1.85
CA GLU A 163 -12.70 -16.68 1.29
C GLU A 163 -12.64 -16.57 -0.24
N GLN A 164 -12.49 -17.69 -0.91
CA GLN A 164 -12.52 -17.75 -2.36
C GLN A 164 -13.90 -18.25 -2.79
N THR A 165 -14.61 -17.46 -3.57
CA THR A 165 -15.90 -17.88 -4.10
C THR A 165 -15.69 -18.88 -5.25
N LYS A 166 -16.64 -19.81 -5.42
CA LYS A 166 -16.50 -20.88 -6.44
C LYS A 166 -16.53 -20.38 -7.87
N ASP A 167 -17.06 -19.18 -8.08
CA ASP A 167 -17.27 -18.58 -9.39
C ASP A 167 -16.16 -17.56 -9.76
N GLU A 168 -15.19 -17.35 -8.88
CA GLU A 168 -14.09 -16.42 -9.14
C GLU A 168 -13.06 -17.05 -10.07
N SER A 169 -12.94 -16.47 -11.27
CA SER A 169 -11.86 -16.76 -12.22
C SER A 169 -10.54 -16.06 -11.82
N SER A 170 -10.58 -15.15 -10.83
CA SER A 170 -9.44 -14.38 -10.36
C SER A 170 -9.26 -14.50 -8.84
N ILE A 171 -8.02 -14.40 -8.39
CA ILE A 171 -7.66 -14.42 -6.98
C ILE A 171 -7.52 -12.99 -6.48
N THR A 172 -8.23 -12.64 -5.40
CA THR A 172 -8.06 -11.36 -4.71
C THR A 172 -6.89 -11.46 -3.73
N LEU A 173 -5.85 -10.66 -3.95
CA LEU A 173 -4.64 -10.61 -3.12
C LEU A 173 -4.74 -9.56 -2.01
N GLY A 174 -5.37 -8.43 -2.32
CA GLY A 174 -5.61 -7.33 -1.39
C GLY A 174 -6.93 -6.63 -1.69
N ILE A 175 -7.33 -5.73 -0.80
CA ILE A 175 -8.52 -4.88 -0.92
C ILE A 175 -8.36 -3.69 0.02
N SER A 176 -8.73 -2.49 -0.42
CA SER A 176 -8.55 -1.26 0.35
C SER A 176 -9.78 -0.36 0.34
N VAL A 177 -9.91 0.48 1.36
CA VAL A 177 -10.81 1.64 1.32
C VAL A 177 -10.12 2.81 0.62
N MET A 178 -10.91 3.63 -0.08
CA MET A 178 -10.46 4.93 -0.58
C MET A 178 -10.63 6.00 0.51
N PRO A 179 -9.75 7.01 0.55
CA PRO A 179 -9.84 8.10 1.52
C PRO A 179 -11.02 9.04 1.23
N TYR A 180 -11.30 9.91 2.19
CA TYR A 180 -12.26 10.98 2.04
C TYR A 180 -11.59 12.30 1.70
N GLN A 181 -12.25 13.09 0.89
CA GLN A 181 -11.93 14.51 0.79
C GLN A 181 -12.64 15.28 1.89
N GLY A 182 -11.89 16.01 2.70
CA GLY A 182 -12.41 16.91 3.74
C GLY A 182 -13.07 18.16 3.15
N ALA A 183 -14.13 18.64 3.81
CA ALA A 183 -14.83 19.83 3.38
C ALA A 183 -13.94 21.09 3.40
N GLY A 184 -13.99 21.88 2.34
CA GLY A 184 -13.31 23.19 2.22
C GLY A 184 -11.83 23.11 1.84
N TYR A 185 -11.32 21.95 1.51
CA TYR A 185 -10.04 21.76 0.87
C TYR A 185 -10.16 21.69 -0.66
N PRO A 186 -9.07 21.83 -1.42
CA PRO A 186 -9.09 21.63 -2.86
C PRO A 186 -9.68 20.25 -3.22
N GLN A 187 -10.46 20.22 -4.30
CA GLN A 187 -11.09 18.96 -4.71
C GLN A 187 -10.03 17.99 -5.25
N ILE A 188 -10.05 16.76 -4.74
CA ILE A 188 -9.30 15.62 -5.27
C ILE A 188 -10.33 14.74 -6.00
N GLU A 189 -10.25 14.71 -7.33
CA GLU A 189 -11.21 13.98 -8.16
C GLU A 189 -11.19 12.47 -7.83
N GLY A 190 -12.35 11.82 -7.94
CA GLY A 190 -12.48 10.38 -7.67
C GLY A 190 -12.57 9.98 -6.19
N LEU A 191 -12.44 10.92 -5.25
CA LEU A 191 -12.61 10.62 -3.82
C LEU A 191 -14.02 10.92 -3.33
N ASN A 192 -14.43 10.21 -2.28
CA ASN A 192 -15.67 10.53 -1.55
C ASN A 192 -15.57 11.87 -0.84
N ASN A 193 -16.56 12.72 -1.04
CA ASN A 193 -16.67 14.00 -0.35
C ASN A 193 -17.34 13.82 1.02
N THR A 194 -16.78 14.45 2.04
CA THR A 194 -17.46 14.62 3.33
C THR A 194 -17.71 16.09 3.61
N LYS A 195 -18.86 16.40 4.25
CA LYS A 195 -19.18 17.75 4.74
C LYS A 195 -18.38 18.14 5.97
N ARG A 196 -17.56 17.23 6.49
CA ARG A 196 -16.78 17.41 7.72
C ARG A 196 -15.31 17.58 7.40
N THR A 197 -14.66 18.41 8.17
CA THR A 197 -13.21 18.63 8.10
C THR A 197 -12.45 17.67 8.99
N LYS A 198 -13.10 17.17 10.04
CA LYS A 198 -12.54 16.22 11.01
C LYS A 198 -13.49 15.04 11.14
N LEU A 199 -12.94 13.87 11.05
CA LEU A 199 -13.59 12.60 11.37
C LEU A 199 -12.74 11.88 12.39
N SER A 200 -13.36 11.09 13.25
CA SER A 200 -12.71 10.25 14.25
C SER A 200 -13.16 8.79 14.10
N LYS A 201 -12.50 7.89 14.78
CA LYS A 201 -12.90 6.47 14.85
C LYS A 201 -14.37 6.29 15.30
N SER A 202 -14.87 7.17 16.20
CA SER A 202 -16.25 7.11 16.68
C SER A 202 -17.31 7.36 15.59
N ASN A 203 -16.94 8.08 14.53
CA ASN A 203 -17.80 8.35 13.39
C ASN A 203 -17.96 7.15 12.44
N LEU A 204 -17.10 6.14 12.55
CA LEU A 204 -17.07 5.02 11.63
C LEU A 204 -18.14 3.98 11.97
N LYS A 205 -18.81 3.46 10.94
CA LYS A 205 -19.70 2.30 11.00
C LYS A 205 -19.03 1.05 10.42
N TYR A 206 -18.01 1.20 9.60
CA TYR A 206 -17.24 0.13 8.93
C TYR A 206 -15.78 0.13 9.38
N ALA A 207 -15.07 -0.96 9.08
CA ALA A 207 -13.64 -1.06 9.34
C ALA A 207 -12.85 -0.24 8.31
N HIS A 208 -12.34 0.91 8.71
CA HIS A 208 -11.50 1.76 7.86
C HIS A 208 -10.06 1.20 7.84
N CYS A 209 -9.79 0.34 6.89
CA CYS A 209 -8.54 -0.43 6.79
C CYS A 209 -8.27 -0.84 5.35
N LEU A 210 -7.13 -1.49 5.15
CA LEU A 210 -6.89 -2.34 4.01
C LEU A 210 -6.69 -3.79 4.49
N CYS A 211 -6.90 -4.77 3.59
CA CYS A 211 -6.78 -6.19 3.93
C CYS A 211 -5.85 -6.88 2.93
N ILE A 212 -5.01 -7.79 3.42
CA ILE A 212 -4.09 -8.60 2.63
C ILE A 212 -4.41 -10.08 2.82
N ASN A 213 -4.48 -10.81 1.71
CA ASN A 213 -4.72 -12.25 1.69
C ASN A 213 -3.48 -13.02 2.17
N SER A 214 -3.52 -13.47 3.40
CA SER A 214 -2.37 -14.13 4.03
C SER A 214 -1.97 -15.47 3.40
N LYS A 215 -2.81 -16.06 2.55
CA LYS A 215 -2.45 -17.26 1.78
C LYS A 215 -1.23 -17.03 0.88
N TYR A 216 -1.02 -15.77 0.44
CA TYR A 216 0.03 -15.37 -0.49
C TYR A 216 1.13 -14.55 0.16
N ILE A 217 1.08 -14.31 1.46
CA ILE A 217 1.95 -13.34 2.15
C ILE A 217 3.44 -13.67 2.10
N TYR A 218 3.81 -14.92 1.81
CA TYR A 218 5.21 -15.37 1.70
C TYR A 218 5.73 -15.39 0.26
N TYR A 219 4.91 -15.03 -0.74
CA TYR A 219 5.38 -14.84 -2.09
C TYR A 219 6.06 -13.48 -2.22
N GLU A 220 7.20 -13.44 -2.85
CA GLU A 220 7.94 -12.22 -3.17
C GLU A 220 8.79 -12.37 -4.42
N SER A 221 8.89 -11.30 -5.19
CA SER A 221 9.76 -11.21 -6.35
C SER A 221 11.24 -11.29 -5.95
N ASN A 222 12.07 -11.85 -6.81
CA ASN A 222 13.52 -11.95 -6.62
C ASN A 222 14.23 -10.58 -6.58
N ARG A 223 13.60 -9.51 -7.06
CA ARG A 223 14.15 -8.14 -7.05
C ARG A 223 14.58 -7.67 -5.66
N TYR A 224 13.85 -8.06 -4.60
CA TYR A 224 14.20 -7.71 -3.22
C TYR A 224 15.45 -8.44 -2.70
N LYS A 225 15.92 -9.43 -3.43
CA LYS A 225 17.17 -10.17 -3.16
C LYS A 225 18.33 -9.67 -4.02
N GLY A 226 18.13 -8.58 -4.79
CA GLY A 226 19.11 -8.06 -5.74
C GLY A 226 19.36 -9.00 -6.94
N ILE A 227 18.46 -9.95 -7.18
CA ILE A 227 18.53 -10.88 -8.32
C ILE A 227 17.75 -10.25 -9.48
N THR A 228 18.48 -9.98 -10.55
CA THR A 228 18.03 -9.16 -11.68
C THR A 228 17.90 -9.95 -12.96
N SER A 229 17.80 -11.27 -12.86
CA SER A 229 17.78 -12.14 -14.03
C SER A 229 16.36 -12.40 -14.55
N GLU A 230 16.27 -12.66 -15.86
CA GLU A 230 15.07 -13.13 -16.56
C GLU A 230 14.49 -14.45 -16.02
N SER A 231 15.14 -15.07 -15.03
CA SER A 231 14.77 -16.35 -14.41
C SER A 231 13.84 -16.18 -13.19
N GLU A 232 13.07 -15.11 -13.12
CA GLU A 232 12.11 -14.94 -12.04
C GLU A 232 10.98 -15.97 -12.16
N ASN A 233 10.62 -16.57 -11.02
CA ASN A 233 9.43 -17.41 -10.97
C ASN A 233 8.19 -16.52 -11.15
N THR A 234 7.43 -16.77 -12.20
CA THR A 234 6.22 -16.02 -12.55
C THR A 234 5.21 -15.98 -11.40
N GLU A 235 5.08 -17.05 -10.60
CA GLU A 235 4.21 -17.07 -9.42
C GLU A 235 4.67 -16.05 -8.37
N ASN A 236 5.98 -15.91 -8.14
CA ASN A 236 6.51 -14.92 -7.20
C ASN A 236 6.23 -13.49 -7.65
N LEU A 237 6.22 -13.23 -8.95
CA LEU A 237 5.87 -11.93 -9.49
C LEU A 237 4.35 -11.66 -9.39
N ILE A 238 3.52 -12.65 -9.74
CA ILE A 238 2.05 -12.52 -9.72
C ILE A 238 1.52 -12.31 -8.30
N TYR A 239 2.08 -13.04 -7.33
CA TYR A 239 1.61 -13.07 -5.95
C TYR A 239 2.51 -12.28 -5.00
N ASP A 240 3.35 -11.38 -5.51
CA ASP A 240 4.25 -10.55 -4.70
C ASP A 240 3.49 -9.78 -3.63
N ALA A 241 3.60 -10.24 -2.38
CA ALA A 241 2.90 -9.64 -1.25
C ALA A 241 3.40 -8.22 -0.93
N ASN A 242 4.66 -7.89 -1.27
CA ASN A 242 5.22 -6.56 -1.06
C ASN A 242 4.59 -5.57 -2.05
N ALA A 243 4.50 -5.95 -3.34
CA ALA A 243 3.81 -5.16 -4.36
C ALA A 243 2.31 -5.06 -4.06
N THR A 244 1.67 -6.15 -3.61
CA THR A 244 0.26 -6.15 -3.21
C THR A 244 0.02 -5.16 -2.06
N LEU A 245 0.82 -5.21 -0.98
CA LEU A 245 0.65 -4.27 0.13
C LEU A 245 0.90 -2.82 -0.32
N ALA A 246 1.90 -2.58 -1.16
CA ALA A 246 2.17 -1.25 -1.70
C ALA A 246 1.02 -0.73 -2.58
N HIS A 247 0.40 -1.59 -3.39
CA HIS A 247 -0.78 -1.30 -4.20
C HIS A 247 -1.99 -0.90 -3.32
N GLU A 248 -2.31 -1.70 -2.31
CA GLU A 248 -3.43 -1.41 -1.41
C GLU A 248 -3.22 -0.13 -0.58
N LEU A 249 -1.97 0.15 -0.19
CA LEU A 249 -1.59 1.43 0.40
C LEU A 249 -1.76 2.59 -0.60
N GLY A 250 -1.51 2.37 -1.89
CA GLY A 250 -1.78 3.33 -2.95
C GLY A 250 -3.26 3.72 -2.99
N HIS A 251 -4.18 2.76 -2.95
CA HIS A 251 -5.62 3.02 -2.86
C HIS A 251 -5.99 3.73 -1.55
N TYR A 252 -5.45 3.27 -0.43
CA TYR A 252 -5.66 3.91 0.88
C TYR A 252 -5.22 5.39 0.87
N LEU A 253 -4.22 5.73 0.06
CA LEU A 253 -3.69 7.07 -0.16
C LEU A 253 -4.28 7.76 -1.41
N GLY A 254 -5.36 7.23 -2.00
CA GLY A 254 -6.17 7.91 -3.00
C GLY A 254 -5.84 7.64 -4.45
N LEU A 255 -4.99 6.68 -4.76
CA LEU A 255 -4.71 6.28 -6.14
C LEU A 255 -5.81 5.34 -6.68
N HIS A 256 -6.11 5.47 -7.97
CA HIS A 256 -6.94 4.56 -8.76
C HIS A 256 -6.06 3.65 -9.63
N HIS A 257 -6.67 2.64 -10.23
CA HIS A 257 -5.97 1.78 -11.19
C HIS A 257 -5.62 2.53 -12.47
N VAL A 258 -4.48 2.19 -13.07
CA VAL A 258 -4.03 2.83 -14.33
C VAL A 258 -4.77 2.35 -15.58
N PHE A 259 -5.66 1.35 -15.48
CA PHE A 259 -6.52 0.93 -16.58
C PHE A 259 -7.90 1.56 -16.46
N ALA A 260 -8.65 1.60 -17.59
CA ALA A 260 -9.98 2.18 -17.60
C ALA A 260 -10.94 1.42 -16.67
N GLU A 261 -11.54 2.13 -15.70
CA GLU A 261 -12.49 1.58 -14.76
C GLU A 261 -13.71 2.48 -14.53
N LYS A 262 -14.79 1.88 -14.07
CA LYS A 262 -15.99 2.57 -13.60
C LYS A 262 -16.56 1.82 -12.41
N ASP A 263 -16.92 2.55 -11.36
CA ASP A 263 -17.43 1.98 -10.11
C ASP A 263 -16.45 0.90 -9.55
N ASN A 264 -15.14 1.17 -9.65
CA ASN A 264 -14.01 0.31 -9.25
C ASN A 264 -14.00 -1.06 -9.96
N LYS A 265 -14.46 -1.11 -11.20
CA LYS A 265 -14.42 -2.31 -12.05
C LYS A 265 -13.83 -1.98 -13.42
N PRO A 266 -12.95 -2.83 -13.95
CA PRO A 266 -12.43 -2.67 -15.30
C PRO A 266 -13.57 -2.61 -16.32
N ILE A 267 -13.46 -1.69 -17.27
CA ILE A 267 -14.42 -1.52 -18.36
C ILE A 267 -13.74 -1.66 -19.72
N GLU A 268 -14.54 -1.98 -20.76
CA GLU A 268 -14.10 -2.02 -22.15
C GLU A 268 -13.89 -0.61 -22.71
N SER A 269 -12.79 0.02 -22.28
CA SER A 269 -12.42 1.39 -22.64
C SER A 269 -10.91 1.57 -22.52
N TYR A 270 -10.39 2.59 -23.20
CA TYR A 270 -9.01 3.08 -23.09
C TYR A 270 -8.95 4.44 -22.37
N ALA A 271 -10.07 4.92 -21.85
CA ALA A 271 -10.13 6.21 -21.19
C ALA A 271 -9.22 6.25 -19.96
N ASP A 272 -8.58 7.37 -19.76
CA ASP A 272 -7.89 7.68 -18.51
C ASP A 272 -8.93 7.96 -17.41
N THR A 273 -8.94 7.14 -16.38
CA THR A 273 -9.89 7.20 -15.26
C THR A 273 -9.21 7.27 -13.90
N ASP A 274 -7.87 7.32 -13.86
CA ASP A 274 -7.09 7.35 -12.62
C ASP A 274 -6.75 8.78 -12.14
N TYR A 275 -7.13 9.77 -12.96
CA TYR A 275 -6.88 11.20 -12.68
C TYR A 275 -5.40 11.59 -12.64
N CYS A 276 -4.53 10.83 -13.33
CA CYS A 276 -3.07 11.05 -13.45
C CYS A 276 -2.67 10.94 -14.92
N THR A 277 -2.61 12.07 -15.65
CA THR A 277 -2.38 12.08 -17.11
C THR A 277 -0.98 11.64 -17.53
N ASP A 278 -0.07 11.42 -16.60
CA ASP A 278 1.28 10.87 -16.83
C ASP A 278 1.36 9.34 -16.69
N THR A 279 0.24 8.69 -16.35
CA THR A 279 0.06 7.24 -16.45
C THR A 279 -0.42 6.86 -17.86
N LYS A 280 -0.33 5.58 -18.20
CA LYS A 280 -0.78 5.07 -19.50
C LYS A 280 -1.98 4.15 -19.30
N SER A 281 -3.17 4.58 -19.71
CA SER A 281 -4.39 3.80 -19.60
C SER A 281 -4.52 2.77 -20.72
N TYR A 282 -5.16 1.65 -20.42
CA TYR A 282 -5.43 0.57 -21.36
C TYR A 282 -6.76 -0.13 -21.05
N ASN A 283 -7.26 -0.93 -22.03
CA ASN A 283 -8.45 -1.75 -21.90
C ASN A 283 -8.11 -3.08 -21.24
N ARG A 284 -8.34 -3.20 -19.94
CA ARG A 284 -8.04 -4.40 -19.14
C ARG A 284 -8.84 -5.65 -19.59
N PRO A 285 -10.15 -5.60 -19.83
CA PRO A 285 -10.90 -6.74 -20.39
C PRO A 285 -10.34 -7.25 -21.73
N ALA A 286 -9.99 -6.35 -22.65
CA ALA A 286 -9.36 -6.72 -23.91
C ALA A 286 -8.00 -7.38 -23.71
N TYR A 287 -7.18 -6.83 -22.82
CA TYR A 287 -5.91 -7.43 -22.44
C TYR A 287 -6.08 -8.83 -21.86
N ASN A 288 -7.03 -9.05 -20.95
CA ASN A 288 -7.27 -10.37 -20.35
C ASN A 288 -7.69 -11.40 -21.42
N THR A 289 -8.51 -10.99 -22.38
CA THR A 289 -8.90 -11.82 -23.50
C THR A 289 -7.71 -12.20 -24.36
N TRP A 290 -6.89 -11.21 -24.72
CA TRP A 290 -5.65 -11.43 -25.46
C TRP A 290 -4.68 -12.36 -24.72
N LEU A 291 -4.44 -12.13 -23.41
CA LEU A 291 -3.53 -12.95 -22.61
C LEU A 291 -3.97 -14.42 -22.54
N SER A 292 -5.27 -14.64 -22.36
CA SER A 292 -5.84 -15.99 -22.33
C SER A 292 -5.62 -16.72 -23.64
N GLN A 293 -5.84 -16.04 -24.78
CA GLN A 293 -5.61 -16.58 -26.12
C GLN A 293 -4.11 -16.82 -26.37
N TYR A 294 -3.25 -15.89 -25.96
CA TYR A 294 -1.81 -16.00 -26.10
C TYR A 294 -1.28 -17.25 -25.38
N ILE A 295 -1.65 -17.46 -24.12
CA ILE A 295 -1.27 -18.63 -23.33
C ILE A 295 -1.78 -19.92 -23.97
N GLU A 296 -3.03 -19.93 -24.43
CA GLU A 296 -3.63 -21.11 -25.08
C GLU A 296 -2.91 -21.46 -26.39
N ASN A 297 -2.58 -20.45 -27.22
CA ASN A 297 -1.81 -20.66 -28.43
C ASN A 297 -0.41 -21.24 -28.15
N LYS A 298 0.28 -20.72 -27.12
CA LYS A 298 1.58 -21.25 -26.70
C LYS A 298 1.49 -22.69 -26.20
N ARG A 299 0.41 -23.04 -25.51
CA ARG A 299 0.14 -24.43 -25.08
C ARG A 299 -0.03 -25.36 -26.30
N GLN A 300 -0.83 -24.97 -27.29
CA GLN A 300 -1.06 -25.75 -28.50
C GLN A 300 0.20 -25.90 -29.36
N GLU A 301 1.01 -24.84 -29.50
CA GLU A 301 2.31 -24.87 -30.17
C GLU A 301 3.25 -25.89 -29.49
N ALA A 302 3.34 -25.85 -28.16
CA ALA A 302 4.18 -26.75 -27.38
C ALA A 302 3.72 -28.21 -27.49
N GLU A 303 2.43 -28.49 -27.36
CA GLU A 303 1.84 -29.82 -27.53
C GLU A 303 2.13 -30.39 -28.92
N SER A 304 1.95 -29.58 -29.99
CA SER A 304 2.21 -29.98 -31.36
C SER A 304 3.69 -30.28 -31.62
N ALA A 305 4.58 -29.61 -30.92
CA ALA A 305 6.03 -29.77 -31.03
C ALA A 305 6.61 -30.83 -30.07
N GLY A 306 5.82 -31.36 -29.14
CA GLY A 306 6.28 -32.24 -28.07
C GLY A 306 7.31 -31.58 -27.15
N LYS A 307 7.12 -30.28 -26.84
CA LYS A 307 8.00 -29.43 -26.03
C LYS A 307 7.25 -28.86 -24.84
N ASP A 308 8.00 -28.30 -23.90
CA ASP A 308 7.43 -27.54 -22.78
C ASP A 308 6.84 -26.22 -23.28
N VAL A 309 5.80 -25.74 -22.58
CA VAL A 309 5.18 -24.43 -22.84
C VAL A 309 6.14 -23.33 -22.39
N ILE A 310 6.48 -22.43 -23.31
CA ILE A 310 7.29 -21.25 -23.00
C ILE A 310 6.44 -20.00 -23.23
N VAL A 311 6.22 -19.24 -22.17
CA VAL A 311 5.54 -17.96 -22.19
C VAL A 311 6.56 -16.89 -21.71
N LEU A 312 6.77 -15.86 -22.52
CA LEU A 312 7.74 -14.82 -22.20
C LEU A 312 7.09 -13.78 -21.27
N LEU A 313 7.79 -13.44 -20.21
CA LEU A 313 7.35 -12.38 -19.28
C LEU A 313 7.18 -11.05 -20.01
N SER A 314 8.11 -10.70 -20.92
CA SER A 314 8.02 -9.49 -21.75
C SER A 314 6.71 -9.36 -22.53
N ASP A 315 6.17 -10.48 -23.01
CA ASP A 315 4.90 -10.47 -23.71
C ASP A 315 3.73 -10.27 -22.74
N MET A 316 3.76 -10.98 -21.60
CA MET A 316 2.70 -10.90 -20.60
C MET A 316 2.57 -9.53 -19.95
N ILE A 317 3.66 -8.80 -19.75
CA ILE A 317 3.63 -7.45 -19.18
C ILE A 317 3.35 -6.37 -20.23
N SER A 318 3.25 -6.70 -21.52
CA SER A 318 2.97 -5.73 -22.57
C SER A 318 1.53 -5.23 -22.50
N ARG A 319 1.36 -3.92 -22.63
CA ARG A 319 0.07 -3.22 -22.71
C ARG A 319 -0.01 -2.47 -24.03
N GLN A 320 -1.23 -2.16 -24.46
CA GLN A 320 -1.48 -1.40 -25.67
C GLN A 320 -2.63 -0.43 -25.48
N ASN A 321 -2.51 0.80 -26.04
CA ASN A 321 -3.59 1.77 -26.10
C ASN A 321 -4.45 1.61 -27.39
N ASP A 322 -5.41 2.49 -27.59
CA ASP A 322 -6.31 2.53 -28.75
C ASP A 322 -5.61 2.95 -30.04
N THR A 323 -4.48 3.63 -29.97
CA THR A 323 -3.65 4.02 -31.12
C THR A 323 -2.69 2.93 -31.58
N GLY A 324 -2.54 1.86 -30.78
CA GLY A 324 -1.62 0.76 -31.02
C GLY A 324 -0.23 0.93 -30.42
N ASP A 325 0.01 2.00 -29.65
CA ASP A 325 1.27 2.19 -28.93
C ASP A 325 1.39 1.14 -27.81
N THR A 326 2.55 0.55 -27.67
CA THR A 326 2.83 -0.50 -26.69
C THR A 326 3.84 -0.05 -25.64
N TRP A 327 3.69 -0.57 -24.42
CA TRP A 327 4.64 -0.38 -23.32
C TRP A 327 4.64 -1.57 -22.38
N SER A 328 5.68 -1.70 -21.57
CA SER A 328 5.73 -2.66 -20.46
C SER A 328 4.99 -2.12 -19.24
N SER A 329 4.13 -2.92 -18.64
CA SER A 329 3.45 -2.56 -17.39
C SER A 329 4.42 -2.61 -16.22
N ILE A 330 4.64 -1.46 -15.60
CA ILE A 330 5.58 -1.26 -14.48
C ILE A 330 4.95 -0.52 -13.30
N ASN A 331 3.78 0.11 -13.51
CA ASN A 331 3.14 0.93 -12.50
C ASN A 331 2.57 0.07 -11.36
N LEU A 332 2.74 0.54 -10.12
CA LEU A 332 2.24 -0.14 -8.92
C LEU A 332 0.72 -0.24 -8.89
N MET A 333 0.00 0.67 -9.56
CA MET A 333 -1.45 0.66 -9.60
C MET A 333 -2.02 -0.14 -10.78
N ASP A 334 -1.22 -0.98 -11.45
CA ASP A 334 -1.72 -2.01 -12.38
C ASP A 334 -1.93 -3.35 -11.64
N TYR A 335 -2.74 -4.21 -12.24
CA TYR A 335 -2.95 -5.57 -11.73
C TYR A 335 -1.83 -6.53 -12.15
N SER A 336 -1.92 -7.78 -11.69
CA SER A 336 -1.00 -8.88 -12.00
C SER A 336 -0.63 -8.94 -13.49
N MET A 337 0.54 -9.48 -13.78
CA MET A 337 1.30 -9.40 -15.01
C MET A 337 1.79 -7.96 -15.25
N SER A 338 2.31 -7.36 -14.21
CA SER A 338 3.05 -6.10 -14.20
C SER A 338 4.30 -6.26 -13.35
N LEU A 339 5.30 -5.44 -13.59
CA LEU A 339 6.50 -5.40 -12.72
C LEU A 339 6.25 -4.66 -11.40
N ASN A 340 5.18 -3.89 -11.29
CA ASN A 340 4.65 -3.27 -10.07
C ASN A 340 5.70 -2.63 -9.16
N TYR A 341 6.42 -1.62 -9.66
CA TYR A 341 7.42 -0.91 -8.84
C TYR A 341 7.36 0.61 -9.00
N GLN A 342 6.68 1.13 -10.04
CA GLN A 342 6.71 2.55 -10.38
C GLN A 342 5.53 3.32 -9.81
N PHE A 343 5.83 4.50 -9.29
CA PHE A 343 4.90 5.61 -9.16
C PHE A 343 5.31 6.74 -10.11
N THR A 344 4.33 7.47 -10.65
CA THR A 344 4.55 8.66 -11.47
C THR A 344 4.53 9.94 -10.64
N ALA A 345 4.93 11.07 -11.24
CA ALA A 345 4.95 12.36 -10.57
C ALA A 345 3.53 12.82 -10.15
N GLN A 346 2.51 12.61 -10.99
CA GLN A 346 1.14 12.98 -10.63
C GLN A 346 0.53 12.03 -9.59
N GLN A 347 0.89 10.75 -9.60
CA GLN A 347 0.52 9.83 -8.51
C GLN A 347 1.14 10.28 -7.18
N ARG A 348 2.42 10.70 -7.18
CA ARG A 348 3.07 11.31 -6.00
C ARG A 348 2.31 12.56 -5.54
N GLU A 349 2.03 13.49 -6.44
CA GLU A 349 1.30 14.72 -6.11
C GLU A 349 -0.08 14.39 -5.51
N ARG A 350 -0.82 13.46 -6.09
CA ARG A 350 -2.13 13.03 -5.62
C ARG A 350 -2.06 12.44 -4.21
N ILE A 351 -1.12 11.56 -3.93
CA ILE A 351 -0.88 11.01 -2.58
C ILE A 351 -0.58 12.16 -1.60
N ARG A 352 0.28 13.11 -1.98
CA ARG A 352 0.65 14.26 -1.14
C ARG A 352 -0.59 15.12 -0.79
N GLN A 353 -1.49 15.33 -1.74
CA GLN A 353 -2.74 16.05 -1.49
C GLN A 353 -3.64 15.30 -0.50
N VAL A 354 -3.72 13.96 -0.59
CA VAL A 354 -4.45 13.13 0.38
C VAL A 354 -3.84 13.26 1.77
N LEU A 355 -2.53 13.16 1.90
CA LEU A 355 -1.83 13.36 3.18
C LEU A 355 -2.13 14.73 3.79
N TYR A 356 -2.14 15.78 2.97
CA TYR A 356 -2.37 17.14 3.44
C TYR A 356 -3.80 17.41 3.90
N TYR A 357 -4.82 16.79 3.28
CA TYR A 357 -6.19 17.29 3.37
C TYR A 357 -7.23 16.24 3.76
N SER A 358 -6.92 14.94 3.65
CA SER A 358 -7.90 13.90 3.93
C SER A 358 -7.99 13.56 5.42
N PRO A 359 -9.20 13.50 6.00
CA PRO A 359 -9.39 12.96 7.34
C PRO A 359 -9.22 11.44 7.34
N LEU A 360 -9.00 10.83 8.50
CA LEU A 360 -8.78 9.40 8.71
C LEU A 360 -7.51 8.86 8.01
N ILE A 361 -6.54 9.73 7.80
CA ILE A 361 -5.20 9.41 7.30
C ILE A 361 -4.20 9.93 8.33
N PRO A 362 -3.22 9.15 8.80
CA PRO A 362 -2.23 9.59 9.76
C PRO A 362 -1.32 10.72 9.22
N GLY A 363 -0.68 11.42 10.13
CA GLY A 363 0.33 12.43 9.84
C GLY A 363 -0.19 13.87 9.88
N PRO A 364 0.74 14.84 9.87
CA PRO A 364 0.42 16.26 9.97
C PRO A 364 -0.38 16.75 8.75
N LYS A 365 -1.29 17.70 8.98
CA LYS A 365 -2.20 18.26 7.99
C LYS A 365 -1.89 19.71 7.72
N LYS A 366 -2.03 20.14 6.47
CA LYS A 366 -2.00 21.55 6.13
C LYS A 366 -3.18 22.29 6.74
N GLU A 367 -2.95 23.51 7.23
CA GLU A 367 -4.01 24.33 7.73
C GLU A 367 -5.05 24.65 6.66
N ARG A 368 -6.27 24.71 7.08
CA ARG A 368 -7.39 25.08 6.22
C ARG A 368 -7.36 26.58 5.91
N PRO A 369 -7.43 27.00 4.64
CA PRO A 369 -7.73 28.39 4.31
C PRO A 369 -9.05 28.78 4.99
N ASN A 370 -9.07 29.92 5.69
CA ASN A 370 -10.18 30.43 6.51
C ASN A 370 -11.55 30.37 5.83
N THR A 371 -12.18 29.22 5.81
CA THR A 371 -13.58 29.03 5.44
C THR A 371 -14.35 28.57 6.66
N ARG A 372 -15.39 29.29 7.04
CA ARG A 372 -16.26 28.93 8.16
C ARG A 372 -16.90 27.56 7.90
N SER A 373 -16.37 26.50 8.53
CA SER A 373 -17.07 25.23 8.62
C SER A 373 -18.24 25.41 9.55
N THR A 374 -19.42 25.07 9.09
CA THR A 374 -20.67 25.16 9.86
C THR A 374 -20.99 23.88 10.64
N GLU A 375 -20.21 22.81 10.44
CA GLU A 375 -20.47 21.54 11.15
C GLU A 375 -19.46 21.32 12.28
N THR A 376 -19.96 21.27 13.50
CA THR A 376 -19.19 20.87 14.70
C THR A 376 -18.78 19.42 14.60
N ALA A 377 -17.59 19.08 15.15
CA ALA A 377 -17.22 17.70 15.35
C ALA A 377 -18.28 16.98 16.20
N THR A 378 -18.56 15.74 15.87
CA THR A 378 -19.48 14.88 16.62
C THR A 378 -18.80 13.56 16.89
N ASP A 379 -19.08 12.96 18.03
CA ASP A 379 -18.61 11.60 18.37
C ASP A 379 -19.66 10.52 18.02
N GLU A 380 -20.69 10.90 17.27
CA GLU A 380 -21.75 9.99 16.84
C GLU A 380 -21.35 9.24 15.56
N PRO A 381 -21.77 7.97 15.40
CA PRO A 381 -21.61 7.25 14.15
C PRO A 381 -22.33 7.94 12.99
N LEU A 382 -21.62 8.10 11.89
CA LEU A 382 -22.10 8.79 10.69
C LEU A 382 -22.38 7.78 9.57
N ASP A 383 -23.30 8.15 8.69
CA ASP A 383 -23.55 7.41 7.46
C ASP A 383 -22.62 7.94 6.37
N LEU A 384 -21.39 7.44 6.40
CA LEU A 384 -20.34 7.83 5.46
C LEU A 384 -20.37 6.86 4.27
N PRO A 385 -20.31 7.36 3.03
CA PRO A 385 -20.16 6.50 1.86
C PRO A 385 -18.79 5.80 1.90
N VAL A 386 -18.73 4.53 1.52
CA VAL A 386 -17.48 3.75 1.47
C VAL A 386 -17.19 3.41 0.01
N ILE A 387 -16.00 3.75 -0.47
CA ILE A 387 -15.44 3.20 -1.71
C ILE A 387 -14.46 2.11 -1.31
N ILE A 388 -14.69 0.90 -1.81
CA ILE A 388 -13.81 -0.25 -1.62
C ILE A 388 -13.23 -0.62 -2.99
N VAL A 389 -11.92 -0.77 -3.06
CA VAL A 389 -11.17 -1.10 -4.28
C VAL A 389 -10.43 -2.41 -4.06
N LYS A 390 -10.36 -3.26 -5.10
CA LYS A 390 -9.64 -4.54 -5.08
C LYS A 390 -8.42 -4.46 -5.98
#